data_7f994c77bf79a9341570bcaa7573b9d9
#
_entry.id   7f994c77bf79a9341570bcaa7573b9d9
#
_cell.length_a   1.000
_cell.length_b   1.000
_cell.length_c   1.000
_cell.angle_alpha   90.00
_cell.angle_beta   90.00
_cell.angle_gamma   90.00
#
_symmetry.space_group_name_H-M   'P 1'
#
loop_
_entity.id
_entity.type
_entity.pdbx_description
1 polymer ?
#
loop_
_entity_poly.entity_id
_entity_poly.type
_entity_poly.pdbx_seq_one_letter_code
_entity_poly.pdbx_strand_id
1 'polypeptide(L)'
;MSTYREIVGKKIKKVSSDPSDGLDGEMWYNSSTGTLRGLKLLEAWSSASPMVSGKGQSGNFGIQTSAVSAGGSFAPARTDNSQEYNGTGWTTITVYPAALNELAGAGIETAGVVIGGRSPPPAAVTTTTEWNGSSWTGGNALPAGRHSGMAAGTQTAALYAFGRNQTAPAYFKTAYEYDGSSWTAANDASTLRAYLGGFGTQTAGVACGGFIPPQTAVTEEYDGTNWTTTGNMGTARYQFLGTAGTETAGLAFGGRTSAPAYPTQTESYDGSSWATSPATLATGRGIGGYGQTGTSSAAVGFGGSPPSYVDNTEEYNASTNVITAGAWAAGNNLNTARRAGAGFGTQTAAVAASGNTSAPGYTGTVNSEEYDGSTWTEGNNVNNARSNINSSGYGPQTSGNIVAGGNPGAMNNYETYDGTDWSNGPTLNQARFGAAAVGTSTAGLCFGGYYDPGGTNGSTNSEEYGGSSWAAGNAMNNARYDGMGFGTQTAGVCAGGYGTANISNVEEYNGTSWTNATAMANPQRIGGSVGTQTDALIFGGFVGPSETKSTLTQAYDGTSWFSRPSMATARIQLSSASAGTSALTLGAGGNIQNPVTNATEEFTGETTALNLKTITDS
;
A
#
# COMPACT_ATOMS: atom_id res chain seq x y z
N MET A 1 -6.42 -33.55 -14.89
CA MET A 1 -5.57 -34.52 -14.16
C MET A 1 -4.20 -34.53 -14.80
N SER A 2 -3.26 -33.76 -14.24
CA SER A 2 -1.85 -33.94 -14.54
C SER A 2 -1.46 -35.26 -13.91
N THR A 3 -1.29 -36.27 -14.72
CA THR A 3 -0.90 -37.58 -14.22
C THR A 3 0.51 -37.53 -13.67
N TYR A 4 0.80 -38.28 -12.62
CA TYR A 4 2.11 -38.46 -11.97
C TYR A 4 3.31 -38.68 -12.95
N ARG A 5 3.02 -38.92 -14.21
CA ARG A 5 4.01 -39.07 -15.31
C ARG A 5 4.68 -37.74 -15.72
N GLU A 6 4.07 -36.59 -15.50
CA GLU A 6 4.63 -35.27 -15.87
C GLU A 6 5.64 -34.73 -14.85
N ILE A 7 5.69 -35.33 -13.64
CA ILE A 7 6.63 -34.98 -12.57
C ILE A 7 7.90 -35.87 -12.63
N VAL A 8 7.95 -36.83 -13.52
CA VAL A 8 9.09 -37.77 -13.64
C VAL A 8 10.33 -37.04 -14.19
N GLY A 9 11.29 -36.78 -13.29
CA GLY A 9 12.61 -36.21 -13.64
C GLY A 9 13.05 -35.03 -12.77
N LYS A 10 12.16 -34.36 -12.05
CA LYS A 10 12.54 -33.31 -11.08
C LYS A 10 12.46 -33.87 -9.65
N LYS A 11 13.57 -33.81 -8.91
CA LYS A 11 13.56 -34.17 -7.49
C LYS A 11 12.73 -33.13 -6.73
N ILE A 12 11.63 -33.56 -6.10
CA ILE A 12 10.88 -32.71 -5.16
C ILE A 12 11.80 -32.44 -3.96
N LYS A 13 12.07 -31.17 -3.72
CA LYS A 13 12.90 -30.74 -2.59
C LYS A 13 12.17 -31.04 -1.27
N LYS A 14 12.81 -31.72 -0.34
CA LYS A 14 12.29 -31.92 1.01
C LYS A 14 12.85 -30.83 1.92
N VAL A 15 11.98 -30.09 2.59
CA VAL A 15 12.32 -28.98 3.49
C VAL A 15 11.60 -29.13 4.81
N SER A 16 12.10 -28.50 5.87
CA SER A 16 11.45 -28.47 7.19
C SER A 16 10.53 -27.26 7.37
N SER A 17 10.70 -26.23 6.52
CA SER A 17 9.84 -25.04 6.47
C SER A 17 9.61 -24.65 5.02
N ASP A 18 8.54 -23.95 4.72
CA ASP A 18 8.28 -23.44 3.38
C ASP A 18 9.35 -22.39 2.99
N PRO A 19 9.91 -22.44 1.76
CA PRO A 19 10.88 -21.43 1.29
C PRO A 19 10.26 -20.05 1.25
N SER A 20 11.01 -19.04 1.66
CA SER A 20 10.58 -17.62 1.61
C SER A 20 10.76 -16.97 0.23
N ASP A 21 11.54 -17.61 -0.65
CA ASP A 21 12.02 -17.11 -1.94
C ASP A 21 11.65 -18.04 -3.12
N GLY A 22 10.62 -18.87 -2.95
CA GLY A 22 10.17 -19.80 -3.97
C GLY A 22 9.65 -19.11 -5.25
N LEU A 23 9.80 -19.76 -6.39
CA LEU A 23 9.31 -19.29 -7.69
C LEU A 23 7.94 -19.89 -8.01
N ASP A 24 7.18 -19.23 -8.89
CA ASP A 24 5.90 -19.76 -9.37
C ASP A 24 6.04 -21.14 -9.99
N GLY A 25 5.15 -22.06 -9.61
CA GLY A 25 5.18 -23.44 -10.04
C GLY A 25 6.24 -24.31 -9.34
N GLU A 26 7.06 -23.76 -8.45
CA GLU A 26 7.98 -24.55 -7.64
C GLU A 26 7.21 -25.41 -6.64
N MET A 27 7.62 -26.68 -6.50
CA MET A 27 7.00 -27.66 -5.63
C MET A 27 8.00 -28.25 -4.65
N TRP A 28 7.56 -28.44 -3.39
CA TRP A 28 8.38 -29.07 -2.34
C TRP A 28 7.51 -29.87 -1.37
N TYR A 29 8.16 -30.81 -0.67
CA TYR A 29 7.55 -31.53 0.45
C TYR A 29 7.99 -30.90 1.77
N ASN A 30 7.02 -30.33 2.51
CA ASN A 30 7.26 -29.81 3.85
C ASN A 30 7.17 -30.95 4.85
N SER A 31 8.32 -31.34 5.41
CA SER A 31 8.40 -32.48 6.33
C SER A 31 7.87 -32.20 7.72
N SER A 32 7.74 -30.95 8.13
CA SER A 32 7.17 -30.59 9.42
C SER A 32 5.65 -30.68 9.42
N THR A 33 5.02 -30.34 8.29
CA THR A 33 3.56 -30.44 8.13
C THR A 33 3.09 -31.72 7.44
N GLY A 34 4.04 -32.50 6.87
CA GLY A 34 3.71 -33.72 6.13
C GLY A 34 3.01 -33.48 4.80
N THR A 35 3.15 -32.31 4.21
CA THR A 35 2.36 -31.88 3.03
C THR A 35 3.22 -31.61 1.80
N LEU A 36 2.71 -31.94 0.62
CA LEU A 36 3.24 -31.48 -0.66
C LEU A 36 2.68 -30.07 -0.90
N ARG A 37 3.58 -29.10 -1.14
CA ARG A 37 3.24 -27.70 -1.34
C ARG A 37 3.71 -27.22 -2.70
N GLY A 38 3.00 -26.26 -3.27
CA GLY A 38 3.40 -25.52 -4.46
C GLY A 38 3.14 -24.03 -4.28
N LEU A 39 4.00 -23.21 -4.86
CA LEU A 39 3.83 -21.78 -4.92
C LEU A 39 3.05 -21.41 -6.19
N LYS A 40 2.06 -20.54 -6.07
CA LYS A 40 1.29 -20.05 -7.20
C LYS A 40 1.36 -18.53 -7.28
N LEU A 41 1.71 -18.02 -8.46
CA LEU A 41 1.64 -16.60 -8.78
C LEU A 41 0.18 -16.11 -8.72
N LEU A 42 -0.03 -14.99 -8.05
CA LEU A 42 -1.27 -14.24 -8.09
C LEU A 42 -1.09 -13.10 -9.08
N GLU A 43 -1.95 -13.06 -10.07
CA GLU A 43 -1.97 -12.04 -11.11
C GLU A 43 -3.29 -11.28 -11.01
N ALA A 44 -3.23 -9.95 -11.03
CA ALA A 44 -4.42 -9.12 -10.97
C ALA A 44 -4.21 -7.76 -11.64
N TRP A 45 -5.28 -7.23 -12.23
CA TRP A 45 -5.41 -5.84 -12.60
C TRP A 45 -6.23 -5.10 -11.55
N SER A 46 -5.80 -3.91 -11.19
CA SER A 46 -6.51 -3.00 -10.28
C SER A 46 -6.65 -1.63 -10.90
N SER A 47 -7.78 -0.96 -10.65
CA SER A 47 -7.96 0.42 -11.08
C SER A 47 -7.02 1.36 -10.31
N ALA A 48 -6.44 2.32 -11.02
CA ALA A 48 -5.58 3.35 -10.47
C ALA A 48 -6.13 4.74 -10.84
N SER A 49 -5.48 5.80 -10.36
CA SER A 49 -5.91 7.19 -10.64
C SER A 49 -5.99 7.45 -12.14
N PRO A 50 -7.08 8.05 -12.63
CA PRO A 50 -7.25 8.32 -14.06
C PRO A 50 -6.26 9.37 -14.57
N MET A 51 -5.99 9.33 -15.88
CA MET A 51 -5.23 10.38 -16.56
C MET A 51 -5.91 11.74 -16.40
N VAL A 52 -5.12 12.82 -16.47
CA VAL A 52 -5.67 14.21 -16.46
C VAL A 52 -6.62 14.44 -17.64
N SER A 53 -6.32 13.81 -18.79
CA SER A 53 -7.20 13.81 -19.96
C SER A 53 -7.06 12.51 -20.73
N GLY A 54 -8.20 11.91 -21.11
CA GLY A 54 -8.25 10.64 -21.84
C GLY A 54 -7.72 10.78 -23.26
N LYS A 55 -6.81 9.89 -23.63
CA LYS A 55 -6.21 9.85 -24.99
C LYS A 55 -5.70 8.46 -25.34
N GLY A 56 -5.28 8.29 -26.59
CA GLY A 56 -4.64 7.06 -27.06
C GLY A 56 -3.72 7.32 -28.25
N GLN A 57 -3.14 6.27 -28.80
CA GLN A 57 -2.17 6.35 -29.91
C GLN A 57 -0.93 7.19 -29.58
N SER A 58 -0.59 7.30 -28.30
CA SER A 58 0.54 8.05 -27.78
C SER A 58 1.84 7.26 -27.84
N GLY A 59 2.97 7.95 -27.76
CA GLY A 59 4.26 7.34 -27.46
C GLY A 59 4.37 7.14 -25.95
N ASN A 60 4.38 5.87 -25.53
CA ASN A 60 4.39 5.51 -24.11
C ASN A 60 5.72 4.86 -23.73
N PHE A 61 6.22 5.18 -22.53
CA PHE A 61 7.43 4.56 -21.99
C PHE A 61 7.46 4.67 -20.47
N GLY A 62 8.31 3.88 -19.82
CA GLY A 62 8.48 3.87 -18.37
C GLY A 62 8.08 2.54 -17.71
N ILE A 63 7.83 2.60 -16.41
CA ILE A 63 7.44 1.47 -15.58
C ILE A 63 6.09 1.72 -14.90
N GLN A 64 5.55 0.72 -14.21
CA GLN A 64 4.25 0.82 -13.53
C GLN A 64 4.12 2.04 -12.60
N THR A 65 5.17 2.35 -11.85
CA THR A 65 5.18 3.46 -10.87
C THR A 65 5.73 4.78 -11.41
N SER A 66 6.12 4.83 -12.69
CA SER A 66 6.74 6.00 -13.31
C SER A 66 6.66 5.89 -14.84
N ALA A 67 5.60 6.42 -15.44
CA ALA A 67 5.32 6.28 -16.87
C ALA A 67 4.98 7.61 -17.53
N VAL A 68 5.36 7.76 -18.79
CA VAL A 68 5.07 8.94 -19.62
C VAL A 68 4.19 8.54 -20.81
N SER A 69 3.21 9.39 -21.10
CA SER A 69 2.37 9.35 -22.30
C SER A 69 2.53 10.66 -23.08
N ALA A 70 3.12 10.62 -24.27
CA ALA A 70 3.43 11.79 -25.07
C ALA A 70 2.61 11.87 -26.36
N GLY A 71 2.05 13.03 -26.69
CA GLY A 71 1.22 13.24 -27.86
C GLY A 71 -0.01 12.35 -27.89
N GLY A 72 -0.44 11.90 -29.08
CA GLY A 72 -1.55 10.98 -29.26
C GLY A 72 -2.79 11.59 -29.89
N SER A 73 -3.92 10.94 -29.70
CA SER A 73 -5.23 11.40 -30.15
C SER A 73 -6.15 11.68 -28.99
N PHE A 74 -6.81 12.82 -29.06
CA PHE A 74 -7.96 13.22 -28.26
C PHE A 74 -9.10 13.50 -29.25
N ALA A 75 -10.11 12.64 -29.29
CA ALA A 75 -11.12 12.66 -30.37
C ALA A 75 -11.83 14.02 -30.52
N PRO A 76 -11.96 14.56 -31.74
CA PRO A 76 -11.53 13.98 -33.02
C PRO A 76 -10.10 14.40 -33.47
N ALA A 77 -9.36 15.14 -32.63
CA ALA A 77 -8.08 15.77 -33.00
C ALA A 77 -6.87 14.99 -32.47
N ARG A 78 -5.70 15.28 -33.03
CA ARG A 78 -4.40 14.94 -32.45
C ARG A 78 -4.06 15.94 -31.35
N THR A 79 -3.23 15.52 -30.40
CA THR A 79 -2.78 16.37 -29.29
C THR A 79 -1.27 16.31 -29.14
N ASP A 80 -0.70 17.40 -28.63
CA ASP A 80 0.67 17.51 -28.14
C ASP A 80 0.77 17.33 -26.60
N ASN A 81 -0.39 17.10 -25.94
CA ASN A 81 -0.45 16.90 -24.50
C ASN A 81 0.46 15.75 -24.06
N SER A 82 1.27 15.99 -23.05
CA SER A 82 2.09 14.98 -22.40
C SER A 82 1.72 14.90 -20.92
N GLN A 83 1.67 13.68 -20.40
CA GLN A 83 1.31 13.40 -19.03
C GLN A 83 2.25 12.36 -18.44
N GLU A 84 2.51 12.47 -17.15
CA GLU A 84 3.36 11.59 -16.37
C GLU A 84 2.58 10.97 -15.23
N TYR A 85 2.82 9.69 -14.99
CA TYR A 85 2.30 8.91 -13.89
C TYR A 85 3.39 8.65 -12.86
N ASN A 86 3.13 8.90 -11.57
CA ASN A 86 4.10 8.70 -10.49
C ASN A 86 3.78 7.49 -9.58
N GLY A 87 2.96 6.55 -10.04
CA GLY A 87 2.50 5.41 -9.26
C GLY A 87 1.25 5.69 -8.41
N THR A 88 0.84 6.95 -8.26
CA THR A 88 -0.36 7.32 -7.49
C THR A 88 -1.29 8.26 -8.24
N GLY A 89 -0.77 9.06 -9.16
CA GLY A 89 -1.58 9.99 -9.95
C GLY A 89 -0.87 10.50 -11.19
N TRP A 90 -1.65 11.15 -12.05
CA TRP A 90 -1.17 11.74 -13.30
C TRP A 90 -1.01 13.25 -13.18
N THR A 91 0.06 13.78 -13.76
CA THR A 91 0.30 15.21 -13.91
C THR A 91 0.55 15.57 -15.38
N THR A 92 0.14 16.77 -15.78
CA THR A 92 0.51 17.30 -17.09
C THR A 92 1.95 17.84 -17.03
N ILE A 93 2.77 17.40 -17.98
CA ILE A 93 4.17 17.82 -18.11
C ILE A 93 4.36 18.67 -19.37
N THR A 94 5.60 19.05 -19.65
CA THR A 94 5.97 19.82 -20.86
C THR A 94 5.38 19.17 -22.12
N VAL A 95 4.64 19.94 -22.90
CA VAL A 95 3.96 19.47 -24.10
C VAL A 95 4.93 18.90 -25.14
N TYR A 96 4.52 17.86 -25.83
CA TYR A 96 5.28 17.29 -26.94
C TYR A 96 5.39 18.32 -28.08
N PRO A 97 6.53 18.40 -28.78
CA PRO A 97 6.77 19.50 -29.75
C PRO A 97 5.79 19.60 -30.91
N ALA A 98 5.01 18.56 -31.18
CA ALA A 98 4.03 18.56 -32.27
C ALA A 98 2.81 17.71 -31.96
N ALA A 99 1.62 18.10 -32.42
CA ALA A 99 0.40 17.31 -32.30
C ALA A 99 0.45 16.10 -33.28
N LEU A 100 1.03 15.00 -32.82
CA LEU A 100 1.20 13.74 -33.54
C LEU A 100 0.49 12.59 -32.82
N ASN A 101 0.05 11.60 -33.58
CA ASN A 101 -0.49 10.34 -33.04
C ASN A 101 0.18 9.12 -33.66
N GLU A 102 -0.17 7.91 -33.18
CA GLU A 102 0.41 6.65 -33.63
C GLU A 102 1.94 6.62 -33.45
N LEU A 103 2.40 7.21 -32.37
CA LEU A 103 3.78 7.34 -31.94
C LEU A 103 4.25 6.07 -31.23
N ALA A 104 5.54 5.71 -31.38
CA ALA A 104 6.16 4.69 -30.55
C ALA A 104 7.08 5.33 -29.50
N GLY A 105 7.18 4.71 -28.31
CA GLY A 105 8.02 5.21 -27.21
C GLY A 105 8.88 4.12 -26.61
N ALA A 106 10.09 4.50 -26.15
CA ALA A 106 11.01 3.63 -25.41
C ALA A 106 11.75 4.43 -24.32
N GLY A 107 12.26 3.75 -23.30
CA GLY A 107 13.01 4.36 -22.21
C GLY A 107 12.28 4.39 -20.88
N ILE A 108 12.78 5.25 -19.99
CA ILE A 108 12.23 5.47 -18.65
C ILE A 108 11.74 6.91 -18.50
N GLU A 109 11.01 7.20 -17.44
CA GLU A 109 10.39 8.51 -17.17
C GLU A 109 11.40 9.67 -17.23
N THR A 110 12.64 9.50 -16.77
CA THR A 110 13.69 10.52 -16.79
C THR A 110 14.55 10.52 -18.07
N ALA A 111 14.42 9.53 -18.94
CA ALA A 111 15.20 9.39 -20.19
C ALA A 111 14.41 8.56 -21.22
N GLY A 112 13.52 9.21 -21.96
CA GLY A 112 12.66 8.59 -22.96
C GLY A 112 12.93 9.06 -24.38
N VAL A 113 12.53 8.25 -25.34
CA VAL A 113 12.53 8.59 -26.77
C VAL A 113 11.18 8.29 -27.40
N VAL A 114 10.66 9.22 -28.19
CA VAL A 114 9.42 9.09 -28.96
C VAL A 114 9.73 9.18 -30.44
N ILE A 115 9.20 8.22 -31.21
CA ILE A 115 9.71 7.92 -32.55
C ILE A 115 8.54 7.87 -33.55
N GLY A 116 8.74 8.49 -34.71
CA GLY A 116 7.82 8.46 -35.84
C GLY A 116 6.52 9.19 -35.54
N GLY A 117 5.42 8.62 -36.02
CA GLY A 117 4.08 9.14 -35.82
C GLY A 117 3.43 9.67 -37.10
N ARG A 118 2.24 10.25 -36.91
CA ARG A 118 1.39 10.73 -38.00
C ARG A 118 0.94 12.16 -37.76
N SER A 119 1.22 13.05 -38.73
CA SER A 119 0.86 14.48 -38.72
C SER A 119 -0.46 14.78 -39.45
N PRO A 120 -1.09 15.95 -39.25
CA PRO A 120 -2.12 16.51 -40.14
C PRO A 120 -1.46 17.39 -41.26
N PRO A 121 -1.92 17.32 -42.56
CA PRO A 121 -2.75 16.27 -43.12
C PRO A 121 -2.08 14.91 -43.00
N PRO A 122 -2.81 13.78 -43.07
CA PRO A 122 -2.23 12.49 -42.65
C PRO A 122 -0.98 12.13 -43.46
N ALA A 123 0.18 12.26 -42.80
CA ALA A 123 1.48 11.87 -43.32
C ALA A 123 2.32 11.22 -42.21
N ALA A 124 3.02 10.15 -42.56
CA ALA A 124 4.01 9.55 -41.66
C ALA A 124 5.23 10.48 -41.53
N VAL A 125 5.71 10.69 -40.33
CA VAL A 125 6.84 11.58 -40.05
C VAL A 125 8.10 10.79 -39.69
N THR A 126 9.24 11.43 -39.81
CA THR A 126 10.57 10.88 -39.50
C THR A 126 11.06 11.31 -38.11
N THR A 127 10.25 12.00 -37.33
CA THR A 127 10.68 12.63 -36.07
C THR A 127 11.19 11.60 -35.06
N THR A 128 12.29 11.96 -34.40
CA THR A 128 12.76 11.38 -33.15
C THR A 128 12.82 12.50 -32.14
N THR A 129 12.26 12.30 -30.96
CA THR A 129 12.22 13.33 -29.92
C THR A 129 12.58 12.69 -28.59
N GLU A 130 13.53 13.29 -27.89
CA GLU A 130 14.09 12.82 -26.64
C GLU A 130 13.53 13.59 -25.45
N TRP A 131 13.27 12.89 -24.37
CA TRP A 131 12.80 13.39 -23.10
C TRP A 131 13.87 13.22 -22.02
N ASN A 132 14.20 14.26 -21.28
CA ASN A 132 15.22 14.23 -20.23
C ASN A 132 14.65 14.33 -18.80
N GLY A 133 13.37 14.05 -18.60
CA GLY A 133 12.66 14.21 -17.31
C GLY A 133 12.05 15.60 -17.13
N SER A 134 12.33 16.57 -18.01
CA SER A 134 11.80 17.94 -17.88
C SER A 134 11.46 18.62 -19.19
N SER A 135 12.17 18.30 -20.26
CA SER A 135 12.03 18.94 -21.56
C SER A 135 12.24 17.98 -22.73
N TRP A 136 11.65 18.32 -23.88
CA TRP A 136 11.78 17.59 -25.13
C TRP A 136 12.85 18.21 -26.01
N THR A 137 13.71 17.37 -26.60
CA THR A 137 14.77 17.79 -27.55
C THR A 137 14.66 16.95 -28.83
N GLY A 138 14.82 17.54 -29.99
CA GLY A 138 14.86 16.83 -31.27
C GLY A 138 16.12 15.98 -31.41
N GLY A 139 15.95 14.68 -31.68
CA GLY A 139 17.01 13.76 -32.09
C GLY A 139 17.11 13.65 -33.61
N ASN A 140 18.06 12.85 -34.11
CA ASN A 140 18.20 12.62 -35.54
C ASN A 140 17.01 11.85 -36.10
N ALA A 141 16.59 12.26 -37.31
CA ALA A 141 15.40 11.74 -37.95
C ALA A 141 15.56 10.27 -38.39
N LEU A 142 14.46 9.48 -38.31
CA LEU A 142 14.36 8.17 -38.94
C LEU A 142 14.69 8.27 -40.45
N PRO A 143 15.31 7.23 -41.03
CA PRO A 143 15.58 7.21 -42.47
C PRO A 143 14.33 7.29 -43.36
N ALA A 144 13.18 6.86 -42.83
CA ALA A 144 11.89 6.92 -43.54
C ALA A 144 10.74 7.18 -42.57
N GLY A 145 9.78 8.03 -42.99
CA GLY A 145 8.59 8.34 -42.18
C GLY A 145 7.70 7.12 -41.94
N ARG A 146 7.35 6.91 -40.66
CA ARG A 146 6.54 5.78 -40.20
C ARG A 146 5.69 6.12 -39.00
N HIS A 147 4.62 5.36 -38.83
CA HIS A 147 3.78 5.36 -37.65
C HIS A 147 3.30 3.94 -37.32
N SER A 148 2.80 3.73 -36.11
CA SER A 148 2.25 2.43 -35.65
C SER A 148 3.26 1.28 -35.72
N GLY A 149 4.54 1.58 -35.60
CA GLY A 149 5.60 0.60 -35.36
C GLY A 149 5.72 0.27 -33.88
N MET A 150 6.64 -0.63 -33.54
CA MET A 150 7.03 -0.90 -32.15
C MET A 150 8.33 -0.19 -31.81
N ALA A 151 8.50 0.13 -30.53
CA ALA A 151 9.80 0.54 -29.98
C ALA A 151 10.10 -0.26 -28.71
N ALA A 152 11.39 -0.55 -28.51
CA ALA A 152 11.92 -1.20 -27.31
C ALA A 152 13.30 -0.64 -26.95
N GLY A 153 13.74 -0.78 -25.71
CA GLY A 153 15.05 -0.34 -25.22
C GLY A 153 15.01 0.96 -24.44
N THR A 154 16.12 1.71 -24.51
CA THR A 154 16.34 2.97 -23.78
C THR A 154 16.43 4.16 -24.74
N GLN A 155 16.50 5.38 -24.19
CA GLN A 155 16.70 6.59 -24.98
C GLN A 155 17.97 6.53 -25.85
N THR A 156 19.06 5.96 -25.33
CA THR A 156 20.35 5.89 -26.01
C THR A 156 20.65 4.55 -26.67
N ALA A 157 19.72 3.60 -26.59
CA ALA A 157 19.81 2.29 -27.23
C ALA A 157 18.39 1.79 -27.53
N ALA A 158 17.75 2.32 -28.56
CA ALA A 158 16.39 1.97 -28.94
C ALA A 158 16.32 1.19 -30.26
N LEU A 159 15.45 0.18 -30.28
CA LEU A 159 15.01 -0.52 -31.48
C LEU A 159 13.68 0.07 -31.94
N TYR A 160 13.56 0.40 -33.22
CA TYR A 160 12.30 0.74 -33.88
C TYR A 160 12.08 -0.13 -35.10
N ALA A 161 10.96 -0.85 -35.14
CA ALA A 161 10.71 -1.78 -36.23
C ALA A 161 9.25 -1.75 -36.70
N PHE A 162 9.03 -2.27 -37.92
CA PHE A 162 7.72 -2.38 -38.54
C PHE A 162 7.05 -1.02 -38.82
N GLY A 163 5.71 -1.01 -38.74
CA GLY A 163 4.92 0.20 -38.95
C GLY A 163 4.38 0.35 -40.36
N ARG A 164 3.83 1.51 -40.63
CA ARG A 164 3.26 1.83 -41.94
C ARG A 164 3.43 3.30 -42.33
N ASN A 165 3.13 3.60 -43.62
CA ASN A 165 2.90 4.96 -44.08
C ASN A 165 1.59 5.00 -44.91
N GLN A 166 1.21 6.16 -45.47
CA GLN A 166 0.01 6.34 -46.29
C GLN A 166 0.23 6.02 -47.78
N THR A 167 1.47 5.83 -48.21
CA THR A 167 1.84 5.50 -49.58
C THR A 167 2.10 4.01 -49.70
N ALA A 168 1.79 3.40 -50.82
CA ALA A 168 2.07 1.97 -51.06
C ALA A 168 3.57 1.72 -51.29
N PRO A 169 4.17 0.65 -50.70
CA PRO A 169 3.57 -0.37 -49.85
C PRO A 169 3.30 0.17 -48.45
N ALA A 170 2.09 -0.04 -47.93
CA ALA A 170 1.60 0.56 -46.70
C ALA A 170 2.22 0.01 -45.42
N TYR A 171 2.78 -1.21 -45.44
CA TYR A 171 3.33 -1.91 -44.26
C TYR A 171 4.81 -2.23 -44.45
N PHE A 172 5.56 -2.20 -43.35
CA PHE A 172 7.01 -2.46 -43.34
C PHE A 172 7.38 -3.64 -42.44
N LYS A 173 8.53 -4.22 -42.72
CA LYS A 173 9.21 -5.22 -41.88
C LYS A 173 10.64 -4.78 -41.49
N THR A 174 11.05 -3.62 -41.97
CA THR A 174 12.39 -3.06 -41.73
C THR A 174 12.54 -2.56 -40.31
N ALA A 175 13.73 -2.71 -39.75
CA ALA A 175 14.10 -2.30 -38.41
C ALA A 175 15.26 -1.28 -38.42
N TYR A 176 15.36 -0.49 -37.38
CA TYR A 176 16.42 0.50 -37.17
C TYR A 176 16.82 0.50 -35.70
N GLU A 177 18.11 0.70 -35.46
CA GLU A 177 18.71 0.88 -34.15
C GLU A 177 19.14 2.32 -33.93
N TYR A 178 18.85 2.87 -32.76
CA TYR A 178 19.23 4.21 -32.31
C TYR A 178 20.32 4.13 -31.25
N ASP A 179 21.41 4.86 -31.43
CA ASP A 179 22.54 4.90 -30.50
C ASP A 179 22.53 6.14 -29.56
N GLY A 180 21.41 6.87 -29.49
CA GLY A 180 21.29 8.15 -28.78
C GLY A 180 21.68 9.36 -29.64
N SER A 181 22.15 9.12 -30.87
CA SER A 181 22.52 10.21 -31.79
C SER A 181 22.13 9.95 -33.24
N SER A 182 22.12 8.70 -33.68
CA SER A 182 21.88 8.32 -35.08
C SER A 182 21.10 7.02 -35.21
N TRP A 183 20.45 6.86 -36.36
CA TRP A 183 19.73 5.65 -36.73
C TRP A 183 20.55 4.81 -37.70
N THR A 184 20.75 3.54 -37.40
CA THR A 184 21.37 2.53 -38.27
C THR A 184 20.35 1.49 -38.70
N ALA A 185 20.37 1.08 -39.96
CA ALA A 185 19.51 0.02 -40.45
C ALA A 185 19.91 -1.32 -39.83
N ALA A 186 18.96 -2.03 -39.26
CA ALA A 186 19.09 -3.40 -38.78
C ALA A 186 18.53 -4.38 -39.83
N ASN A 187 18.69 -5.68 -39.60
CA ASN A 187 18.12 -6.69 -40.48
C ASN A 187 16.57 -6.68 -40.42
N ASP A 188 15.99 -6.98 -41.55
CA ASP A 188 14.54 -7.04 -41.70
C ASP A 188 13.91 -8.20 -40.92
N ALA A 189 12.74 -7.97 -40.31
CA ALA A 189 11.89 -9.03 -39.79
C ALA A 189 11.33 -9.95 -40.91
N SER A 190 10.75 -11.07 -40.53
CA SER A 190 10.20 -12.02 -41.53
C SER A 190 8.91 -11.52 -42.17
N THR A 191 8.02 -10.89 -41.39
CA THR A 191 6.70 -10.46 -41.83
C THR A 191 6.48 -8.96 -41.75
N LEU A 192 5.89 -8.34 -42.76
CA LEU A 192 5.53 -6.91 -42.75
C LEU A 192 4.19 -6.72 -42.02
N ARG A 193 4.12 -5.75 -41.07
CA ARG A 193 2.91 -5.44 -40.30
C ARG A 193 3.00 -4.10 -39.57
N ALA A 194 1.87 -3.64 -39.03
CA ALA A 194 1.80 -2.44 -38.20
C ALA A 194 0.83 -2.66 -37.02
N TYR A 195 0.70 -1.69 -36.14
CA TYR A 195 -0.20 -1.74 -34.99
C TYR A 195 0.08 -2.88 -34.02
N LEU A 196 1.31 -3.29 -33.89
CA LEU A 196 1.78 -4.41 -33.09
C LEU A 196 2.20 -3.96 -31.69
N GLY A 197 2.34 -4.92 -30.77
CA GLY A 197 2.98 -4.74 -29.49
C GLY A 197 4.48 -4.93 -29.58
N GLY A 198 5.25 -4.28 -28.72
CA GLY A 198 6.70 -4.47 -28.61
C GLY A 198 7.20 -4.20 -27.23
N PHE A 199 8.22 -4.98 -26.80
CA PHE A 199 8.90 -4.84 -25.50
C PHE A 199 10.31 -5.42 -25.57
N GLY A 200 11.08 -5.26 -24.50
CA GLY A 200 12.46 -5.73 -24.40
C GLY A 200 13.49 -4.61 -24.51
N THR A 201 14.66 -4.96 -25.07
CA THR A 201 15.78 -4.04 -25.27
C THR A 201 16.11 -3.88 -26.76
N GLN A 202 17.10 -3.03 -27.08
CA GLN A 202 17.60 -2.89 -28.46
C GLN A 202 18.13 -4.19 -29.01
N THR A 203 18.82 -4.99 -28.19
CA THR A 203 19.51 -6.24 -28.59
C THR A 203 18.75 -7.51 -28.18
N ALA A 204 17.59 -7.37 -27.55
CA ALA A 204 16.72 -8.47 -27.12
C ALA A 204 15.29 -7.98 -27.14
N GLY A 205 14.75 -7.77 -28.34
CA GLY A 205 13.44 -7.18 -28.59
C GLY A 205 12.40 -8.19 -29.02
N VAL A 206 11.15 -8.01 -28.59
CA VAL A 206 10.03 -8.84 -28.98
C VAL A 206 8.96 -8.00 -29.68
N ALA A 207 8.49 -8.48 -30.82
CA ALA A 207 7.39 -7.92 -31.59
C ALA A 207 6.24 -8.93 -31.65
N CYS A 208 5.05 -8.60 -31.15
CA CYS A 208 3.94 -9.52 -31.06
C CYS A 208 2.66 -8.98 -31.69
N GLY A 209 1.87 -9.88 -32.31
CA GLY A 209 0.62 -9.56 -32.95
C GLY A 209 0.77 -8.58 -34.11
N GLY A 210 -0.21 -7.70 -34.27
CA GLY A 210 -0.25 -6.66 -35.30
C GLY A 210 -1.24 -6.92 -36.40
N PHE A 211 -1.22 -6.02 -37.38
CA PHE A 211 -2.16 -6.03 -38.48
C PHE A 211 -1.44 -5.98 -39.83
N ILE A 212 -1.70 -6.98 -40.62
CA ILE A 212 -1.69 -7.03 -42.07
C ILE A 212 -2.97 -7.83 -42.41
N PRO A 213 -3.90 -7.34 -43.25
CA PRO A 213 -5.21 -7.99 -43.34
C PRO A 213 -5.13 -9.50 -43.62
N PRO A 214 -5.71 -10.38 -42.72
CA PRO A 214 -6.26 -10.08 -41.41
C PRO A 214 -5.19 -9.87 -40.30
N GLN A 215 -5.61 -9.52 -39.05
CA GLN A 215 -4.72 -9.45 -37.90
C GLN A 215 -3.98 -10.77 -37.66
N THR A 216 -2.80 -10.67 -37.07
CA THR A 216 -1.93 -11.82 -36.84
C THR A 216 -1.61 -12.04 -35.35
N ALA A 217 -1.25 -13.29 -35.01
CA ALA A 217 -0.74 -13.68 -33.70
C ALA A 217 0.79 -13.87 -33.70
N VAL A 218 1.46 -13.63 -34.81
CA VAL A 218 2.91 -13.89 -34.99
C VAL A 218 3.72 -13.11 -33.97
N THR A 219 4.67 -13.80 -33.35
CA THR A 219 5.72 -13.22 -32.51
C THR A 219 7.07 -13.41 -33.19
N GLU A 220 7.88 -12.37 -33.18
CA GLU A 220 9.25 -12.39 -33.68
C GLU A 220 10.17 -11.76 -32.63
N GLU A 221 11.32 -12.38 -32.40
CA GLU A 221 12.38 -11.94 -31.49
C GLU A 221 13.56 -11.38 -32.27
N TYR A 222 14.19 -10.35 -31.74
CA TYR A 222 15.38 -9.73 -32.26
C TYR A 222 16.55 -9.94 -31.31
N ASP A 223 17.64 -10.56 -31.79
CA ASP A 223 18.84 -10.90 -31.00
C ASP A 223 19.95 -9.85 -31.05
N GLY A 224 19.67 -8.63 -31.52
CA GLY A 224 20.65 -7.59 -31.79
C GLY A 224 21.24 -7.68 -33.21
N THR A 225 20.85 -8.67 -34.01
CA THR A 225 21.29 -8.84 -35.39
C THR A 225 20.17 -9.34 -36.29
N ASN A 226 19.48 -10.38 -35.90
CA ASN A 226 18.49 -11.07 -36.72
C ASN A 226 17.14 -11.19 -36.01
N TRP A 227 16.08 -11.30 -36.80
CA TRP A 227 14.74 -11.60 -36.34
C TRP A 227 14.44 -13.08 -36.51
N THR A 228 13.89 -13.70 -35.47
CA THR A 228 13.48 -15.11 -35.47
C THR A 228 12.01 -15.23 -35.05
N THR A 229 11.23 -15.99 -35.81
CA THR A 229 9.84 -16.30 -35.44
C THR A 229 9.83 -17.29 -34.29
N THR A 230 9.05 -17.00 -33.26
CA THR A 230 8.88 -17.83 -32.06
C THR A 230 7.41 -18.20 -31.85
N GLY A 231 7.02 -18.68 -30.64
CA GLY A 231 5.65 -19.08 -30.34
C GLY A 231 4.62 -17.96 -30.54
N ASN A 232 3.55 -18.26 -31.24
CA ASN A 232 2.51 -17.30 -31.51
C ASN A 232 1.66 -17.00 -30.27
N MET A 233 1.10 -15.78 -30.19
CA MET A 233 0.06 -15.44 -29.21
C MET A 233 -1.14 -16.38 -29.31
N GLY A 234 -1.81 -16.63 -28.21
CA GLY A 234 -3.05 -17.42 -28.18
C GLY A 234 -4.20 -16.73 -28.92
N THR A 235 -4.20 -15.39 -28.98
CA THR A 235 -5.22 -14.61 -29.67
C THR A 235 -4.58 -13.58 -30.61
N ALA A 236 -4.91 -13.64 -31.89
CA ALA A 236 -4.46 -12.64 -32.87
C ALA A 236 -5.05 -11.26 -32.54
N ARG A 237 -4.20 -10.29 -32.25
CA ARG A 237 -4.57 -8.94 -31.81
C ARG A 237 -3.67 -7.87 -32.40
N TYR A 238 -4.17 -6.65 -32.46
CA TYR A 238 -3.46 -5.44 -32.87
C TYR A 238 -3.94 -4.24 -32.07
N GLN A 239 -3.26 -3.10 -32.19
CA GLN A 239 -3.60 -1.88 -31.43
C GLN A 239 -3.75 -2.16 -29.94
N PHE A 240 -2.73 -2.75 -29.33
CA PHE A 240 -2.73 -3.11 -27.93
C PHE A 240 -3.02 -1.90 -27.02
N LEU A 241 -3.55 -2.16 -25.82
CA LEU A 241 -3.56 -1.16 -24.77
C LEU A 241 -2.12 -0.89 -24.31
N GLY A 242 -1.33 -1.94 -24.15
CA GLY A 242 0.08 -1.87 -23.84
C GLY A 242 0.78 -3.23 -23.88
N THR A 243 2.09 -3.16 -23.72
CA THR A 243 3.01 -4.29 -23.55
C THR A 243 4.04 -3.95 -22.49
N ALA A 244 4.66 -4.97 -21.89
CA ALA A 244 5.68 -4.78 -20.85
C ALA A 244 6.63 -5.98 -20.80
N GLY A 245 7.84 -5.80 -20.27
CA GLY A 245 8.75 -6.90 -19.95
C GLY A 245 10.03 -6.96 -20.77
N THR A 246 10.64 -8.15 -20.73
CA THR A 246 11.88 -8.52 -21.42
C THR A 246 11.60 -9.64 -22.40
N GLU A 247 12.59 -9.96 -23.27
CA GLU A 247 12.51 -11.08 -24.22
C GLU A 247 12.11 -12.40 -23.57
N THR A 248 12.59 -12.68 -22.36
CA THR A 248 12.33 -13.93 -21.64
C THR A 248 11.15 -13.87 -20.68
N ALA A 249 10.54 -12.71 -20.49
CA ALA A 249 9.41 -12.53 -19.58
C ALA A 249 8.60 -11.28 -19.96
N GLY A 250 7.56 -11.46 -20.77
CA GLY A 250 6.78 -10.36 -21.33
C GLY A 250 5.27 -10.44 -21.05
N LEU A 251 4.59 -9.32 -21.24
CA LEU A 251 3.13 -9.19 -21.20
C LEU A 251 2.61 -8.45 -22.42
N ALA A 252 1.41 -8.86 -22.89
CA ALA A 252 0.60 -8.13 -23.85
C ALA A 252 -0.85 -8.11 -23.37
N PHE A 253 -1.46 -6.92 -23.28
CA PHE A 253 -2.78 -6.77 -22.68
C PHE A 253 -3.70 -5.86 -23.50
N GLY A 254 -5.00 -6.14 -23.44
CA GLY A 254 -6.00 -5.45 -24.24
C GLY A 254 -5.76 -5.61 -25.74
N GLY A 255 -6.10 -4.59 -26.49
CA GLY A 255 -5.95 -4.56 -27.94
C GLY A 255 -7.27 -4.72 -28.68
N ARG A 256 -7.16 -5.08 -29.97
CA ARG A 256 -8.32 -5.26 -30.85
C ARG A 256 -8.22 -6.57 -31.59
N THR A 257 -9.33 -7.31 -31.66
CA THR A 257 -9.51 -8.48 -32.50
C THR A 257 -10.31 -8.11 -33.77
N SER A 258 -10.88 -9.06 -34.48
CA SER A 258 -11.84 -8.79 -35.57
C SER A 258 -13.03 -7.97 -35.05
N ALA A 259 -13.41 -6.91 -35.77
CA ALA A 259 -14.36 -5.89 -35.35
C ALA A 259 -15.67 -6.44 -34.74
N PRO A 260 -16.21 -5.82 -33.70
CA PRO A 260 -15.70 -4.67 -32.93
C PRO A 260 -15.19 -5.04 -31.54
N ALA A 261 -14.51 -6.19 -31.35
CA ALA A 261 -14.19 -6.70 -30.03
C ALA A 261 -12.85 -6.16 -29.47
N TYR A 262 -12.90 -5.61 -28.28
CA TYR A 262 -11.76 -5.19 -27.47
C TYR A 262 -11.64 -6.12 -26.25
N PRO A 263 -10.76 -7.13 -26.29
CA PRO A 263 -10.64 -8.07 -25.18
C PRO A 263 -10.07 -7.44 -23.92
N THR A 264 -10.50 -7.97 -22.77
CA THR A 264 -9.88 -7.68 -21.47
C THR A 264 -8.63 -8.53 -21.22
N GLN A 265 -8.33 -9.44 -22.11
CA GLN A 265 -7.33 -10.49 -21.98
C GLN A 265 -5.92 -9.95 -21.82
N THR A 266 -5.17 -10.60 -20.92
CA THR A 266 -3.72 -10.50 -20.78
C THR A 266 -3.09 -11.83 -21.18
N GLU A 267 -1.99 -11.78 -21.91
CA GLU A 267 -1.15 -12.93 -22.20
C GLU A 267 0.27 -12.68 -21.72
N SER A 268 0.89 -13.67 -21.08
CA SER A 268 2.27 -13.67 -20.64
C SER A 268 3.16 -14.47 -21.59
N TYR A 269 4.38 -14.00 -21.79
CA TYR A 269 5.40 -14.60 -22.63
C TYR A 269 6.57 -15.08 -21.77
N ASP A 270 7.07 -16.31 -22.03
CA ASP A 270 8.13 -16.95 -21.26
C ASP A 270 9.48 -17.02 -22.00
N GLY A 271 9.61 -16.32 -23.13
CA GLY A 271 10.77 -16.40 -24.02
C GLY A 271 10.64 -17.46 -25.13
N SER A 272 9.55 -18.21 -25.17
CA SER A 272 9.31 -19.23 -26.20
C SER A 272 7.85 -19.39 -26.59
N SER A 273 6.94 -19.16 -25.63
CA SER A 273 5.51 -19.40 -25.80
C SER A 273 4.67 -18.37 -25.03
N TRP A 274 3.42 -18.23 -25.45
CA TRP A 274 2.42 -17.37 -24.79
C TRP A 274 1.42 -18.20 -24.00
N ALA A 275 1.11 -17.73 -22.80
CA ALA A 275 0.08 -18.28 -21.94
C ALA A 275 -0.97 -17.21 -21.62
N THR A 276 -2.26 -17.60 -21.59
CA THR A 276 -3.30 -16.69 -21.11
C THR A 276 -3.20 -16.51 -19.60
N SER A 277 -3.01 -15.28 -19.14
CA SER A 277 -3.08 -14.91 -17.75
C SER A 277 -4.52 -14.97 -17.23
N PRO A 278 -4.76 -15.41 -15.99
CA PRO A 278 -6.07 -15.31 -15.35
C PRO A 278 -6.48 -13.85 -15.05
N ALA A 279 -5.52 -12.92 -15.02
CA ALA A 279 -5.79 -11.51 -14.78
C ALA A 279 -6.33 -10.83 -16.05
N THR A 280 -7.48 -10.18 -15.92
CA THR A 280 -8.13 -9.45 -17.00
C THR A 280 -8.32 -7.99 -16.64
N LEU A 281 -8.21 -7.10 -17.62
CA LEU A 281 -8.59 -5.69 -17.47
C LEU A 281 -10.06 -5.59 -17.02
N ALA A 282 -10.39 -4.60 -16.23
CA ALA A 282 -11.78 -4.32 -15.84
C ALA A 282 -12.64 -3.95 -17.05
N THR A 283 -12.05 -3.26 -18.04
CA THR A 283 -12.74 -2.88 -19.28
C THR A 283 -11.86 -3.16 -20.48
N GLY A 284 -12.40 -3.90 -21.45
CA GLY A 284 -11.71 -4.20 -22.69
C GLY A 284 -11.45 -2.93 -23.51
N ARG A 285 -10.19 -2.64 -23.79
CA ARG A 285 -9.73 -1.47 -24.56
C ARG A 285 -8.45 -1.78 -25.31
N GLY A 286 -8.23 -0.98 -26.34
CA GLY A 286 -7.01 -0.99 -27.11
C GLY A 286 -6.63 0.44 -27.51
N ILE A 287 -5.69 0.57 -28.43
CA ILE A 287 -5.29 1.87 -28.97
C ILE A 287 -4.69 2.78 -27.86
N GLY A 288 -4.10 2.21 -26.81
CA GLY A 288 -3.48 2.96 -25.73
C GLY A 288 -2.24 3.71 -26.22
N GLY A 289 -1.26 2.98 -26.70
CA GLY A 289 -0.02 3.52 -27.26
C GLY A 289 0.92 2.41 -27.70
N TYR A 290 2.03 2.81 -28.31
CA TYR A 290 3.04 1.87 -28.79
C TYR A 290 4.34 2.10 -28.03
N GLY A 291 4.63 1.21 -27.10
CA GLY A 291 5.80 1.22 -26.21
C GLY A 291 5.52 0.42 -24.96
N GLN A 292 6.58 0.13 -24.21
CA GLN A 292 6.44 -0.66 -23.00
C GLN A 292 6.22 0.22 -21.75
N THR A 293 5.38 -0.27 -20.84
CA THR A 293 5.03 0.41 -19.60
C THR A 293 5.07 -0.53 -18.40
N GLY A 294 6.27 -1.09 -18.11
CA GLY A 294 6.47 -1.97 -16.97
C GLY A 294 7.28 -3.22 -17.27
N THR A 295 7.15 -4.17 -16.35
CA THR A 295 7.75 -5.50 -16.39
C THR A 295 6.66 -6.57 -16.53
N SER A 296 7.06 -7.84 -16.68
CA SER A 296 6.13 -8.98 -16.67
C SER A 296 5.43 -9.21 -15.31
N SER A 297 5.88 -8.58 -14.24
CA SER A 297 5.28 -8.67 -12.90
C SER A 297 4.62 -7.37 -12.44
N ALA A 298 4.90 -6.24 -13.09
CA ALA A 298 4.36 -4.93 -12.72
C ALA A 298 4.25 -4.04 -13.95
N ALA A 299 3.03 -3.83 -14.45
CA ALA A 299 2.76 -3.04 -15.66
C ALA A 299 1.59 -2.07 -15.46
N VAL A 300 1.53 -1.02 -16.26
CA VAL A 300 0.43 -0.06 -16.27
C VAL A 300 -0.17 0.09 -17.66
N GLY A 301 -1.50 0.00 -17.74
CA GLY A 301 -2.27 0.26 -18.94
C GLY A 301 -3.17 1.47 -18.75
N PHE A 302 -3.11 2.43 -19.67
CA PHE A 302 -3.84 3.68 -19.50
C PHE A 302 -4.40 4.21 -20.83
N GLY A 303 -5.43 5.04 -20.72
CA GLY A 303 -6.11 5.61 -21.88
C GLY A 303 -6.74 4.58 -22.81
N GLY A 304 -6.69 4.84 -24.10
CA GLY A 304 -7.24 3.96 -25.13
C GLY A 304 -8.73 4.19 -25.43
N SER A 305 -9.33 3.29 -26.19
CA SER A 305 -10.72 3.35 -26.70
C SER A 305 -11.30 1.94 -26.74
N PRO A 306 -12.61 1.63 -26.67
CA PRO A 306 -13.76 2.27 -27.31
C PRO A 306 -14.80 2.89 -26.35
N PRO A 307 -15.87 3.55 -26.88
CA PRO A 307 -16.04 4.11 -28.25
C PRO A 307 -15.31 5.43 -28.43
N SER A 308 -14.99 6.09 -27.33
CA SER A 308 -14.18 7.31 -27.26
C SER A 308 -12.89 7.03 -26.49
N TYR A 309 -11.92 7.92 -26.58
CA TYR A 309 -10.73 7.85 -25.72
C TYR A 309 -11.12 8.10 -24.28
N VAL A 310 -10.58 7.28 -23.37
CA VAL A 310 -10.85 7.30 -21.93
C VAL A 310 -9.60 7.70 -21.15
N ASP A 311 -9.78 8.06 -19.91
CA ASP A 311 -8.72 8.43 -18.97
C ASP A 311 -8.36 7.29 -17.98
N ASN A 312 -9.05 6.16 -18.08
CA ASN A 312 -8.84 5.02 -17.19
C ASN A 312 -7.37 4.59 -17.14
N THR A 313 -6.88 4.33 -15.95
CA THR A 313 -5.60 3.68 -15.67
C THR A 313 -5.84 2.40 -14.89
N GLU A 314 -5.15 1.35 -15.26
CA GLU A 314 -5.15 0.07 -14.54
C GLU A 314 -3.72 -0.42 -14.35
N GLU A 315 -3.43 -0.97 -13.18
CA GLU A 315 -2.14 -1.54 -12.81
C GLU A 315 -2.20 -3.06 -12.73
N TYR A 316 -1.25 -3.71 -13.37
CA TYR A 316 -1.04 -5.15 -13.27
C TYR A 316 0.02 -5.46 -12.24
N ASN A 317 -0.32 -6.37 -11.32
CA ASN A 317 0.61 -6.89 -10.33
C ASN A 317 0.58 -8.42 -10.36
N ALA A 318 1.77 -9.00 -10.40
CA ALA A 318 1.98 -10.43 -10.24
C ALA A 318 2.85 -10.68 -9.02
N SER A 319 2.35 -11.42 -8.04
CA SER A 319 3.04 -11.68 -6.78
C SER A 319 2.82 -13.11 -6.31
N THR A 320 3.86 -13.70 -5.75
CA THR A 320 3.75 -14.96 -5.01
C THR A 320 3.19 -14.77 -3.60
N ASN A 321 3.00 -13.54 -3.16
CA ASN A 321 2.48 -13.21 -1.84
C ASN A 321 0.99 -12.88 -1.88
N VAL A 322 0.27 -13.39 -0.90
CA VAL A 322 -1.10 -12.97 -0.58
C VAL A 322 -1.00 -11.88 0.48
N ILE A 323 -1.58 -10.72 0.19
CA ILE A 323 -1.74 -9.65 1.17
C ILE A 323 -3.15 -9.79 1.77
N THR A 324 -3.21 -10.04 3.07
CA THR A 324 -4.47 -10.00 3.82
C THR A 324 -4.59 -8.63 4.48
N ALA A 325 -5.61 -7.87 4.10
CA ALA A 325 -5.87 -6.56 4.68
C ALA A 325 -6.05 -6.65 6.20
N GLY A 326 -5.55 -5.66 6.92
CA GLY A 326 -5.80 -5.55 8.35
C GLY A 326 -7.30 -5.45 8.67
N ALA A 327 -7.72 -5.91 9.82
CA ALA A 327 -9.11 -5.89 10.23
C ALA A 327 -9.27 -5.88 11.76
N TRP A 328 -10.41 -5.34 12.22
CA TRP A 328 -10.93 -5.54 13.56
C TRP A 328 -11.87 -6.75 13.57
N ALA A 329 -11.73 -7.61 14.56
CA ALA A 329 -12.61 -8.76 14.80
C ALA A 329 -13.12 -8.74 16.23
N ALA A 330 -14.30 -9.32 16.48
CA ALA A 330 -14.78 -9.49 17.84
C ALA A 330 -13.92 -10.52 18.57
N GLY A 331 -13.38 -10.13 19.73
CA GLY A 331 -12.78 -11.03 20.71
C GLY A 331 -13.81 -11.46 21.76
N ASN A 332 -13.43 -12.36 22.67
CA ASN A 332 -14.27 -12.73 23.78
C ASN A 332 -14.41 -11.58 24.78
N ASN A 333 -15.61 -11.42 25.31
CA ASN A 333 -15.99 -10.29 26.16
C ASN A 333 -15.37 -10.37 27.56
N LEU A 334 -15.09 -9.22 28.17
CA LEU A 334 -14.84 -9.10 29.61
C LEU A 334 -15.98 -9.76 30.42
N ASN A 335 -15.66 -10.35 31.56
CA ASN A 335 -16.66 -10.85 32.50
C ASN A 335 -17.47 -9.69 33.09
N THR A 336 -16.83 -8.58 33.37
CA THR A 336 -17.45 -7.37 33.93
C THR A 336 -17.37 -6.21 32.95
N ALA A 337 -18.53 -5.70 32.51
CA ALA A 337 -18.60 -4.48 31.69
C ALA A 337 -17.95 -3.31 32.43
N ARG A 338 -17.03 -2.58 31.78
CA ARG A 338 -16.31 -1.46 32.37
C ARG A 338 -15.96 -0.38 31.36
N ARG A 339 -15.79 0.84 31.83
CA ARG A 339 -15.25 2.00 31.08
C ARG A 339 -14.23 2.76 31.91
N ALA A 340 -13.43 3.59 31.27
CA ALA A 340 -12.45 4.46 31.93
C ALA A 340 -11.48 3.72 32.86
N GLY A 341 -11.27 2.43 32.61
CA GLY A 341 -10.28 1.58 33.26
C GLY A 341 -8.94 1.63 32.52
N ALA A 342 -7.88 1.18 33.18
CA ALA A 342 -6.59 0.97 32.54
C ALA A 342 -6.59 -0.28 31.67
N GLY A 343 -5.80 -0.27 30.61
CA GLY A 343 -5.45 -1.43 29.82
C GLY A 343 -3.95 -1.45 29.57
N PHE A 344 -3.35 -2.63 29.59
CA PHE A 344 -1.95 -2.86 29.22
C PHE A 344 -1.74 -4.31 28.77
N GLY A 345 -0.52 -4.61 28.32
CA GLY A 345 -0.20 -5.93 27.75
C GLY A 345 -0.29 -5.95 26.23
N THR A 346 -0.37 -7.13 25.65
CA THR A 346 -0.45 -7.39 24.22
C THR A 346 -1.83 -7.91 23.82
N GLN A 347 -2.10 -8.07 22.52
CA GLN A 347 -3.36 -8.65 22.02
C GLN A 347 -3.67 -10.03 22.63
N THR A 348 -2.67 -10.86 22.86
CA THR A 348 -2.82 -12.22 23.38
C THR A 348 -2.50 -12.37 24.87
N ALA A 349 -2.13 -11.28 25.54
CA ALA A 349 -1.81 -11.27 26.98
C ALA A 349 -2.04 -9.85 27.53
N ALA A 350 -3.31 -9.50 27.79
CA ALA A 350 -3.71 -8.17 28.23
C ALA A 350 -4.34 -8.18 29.62
N VAL A 351 -4.31 -7.02 30.27
CA VAL A 351 -5.01 -6.75 31.53
C VAL A 351 -5.97 -5.59 31.33
N ALA A 352 -7.18 -5.72 31.86
CA ALA A 352 -8.14 -4.62 32.04
C ALA A 352 -8.40 -4.43 33.54
N ALA A 353 -7.99 -3.29 34.08
CA ALA A 353 -7.99 -3.06 35.53
C ALA A 353 -8.80 -1.82 35.91
N SER A 354 -9.53 -1.92 37.03
CA SER A 354 -10.29 -0.81 37.62
C SER A 354 -11.38 -0.26 36.67
N GLY A 355 -11.63 1.03 36.69
CA GLY A 355 -12.67 1.68 35.87
C GLY A 355 -14.09 1.65 36.50
N ASN A 356 -15.07 2.13 35.77
CA ASN A 356 -16.45 2.21 36.22
C ASN A 356 -17.30 1.11 35.60
N THR A 357 -18.07 0.42 36.40
CA THR A 357 -19.02 -0.65 35.97
C THR A 357 -20.43 -0.14 35.73
N SER A 358 -20.70 1.13 35.99
CA SER A 358 -22.01 1.77 35.78
C SER A 358 -21.87 3.15 35.16
N ALA A 359 -22.94 3.61 34.50
CA ALA A 359 -23.06 4.98 33.98
C ALA A 359 -24.46 5.54 34.36
N PRO A 360 -24.58 6.82 34.70
CA PRO A 360 -23.51 7.81 34.90
C PRO A 360 -22.90 7.72 36.30
N GLY A 361 -21.72 7.25 36.47
CA GLY A 361 -20.99 7.19 37.74
C GLY A 361 -19.49 7.38 37.53
N TYR A 362 -18.81 7.85 38.55
CA TYR A 362 -17.34 8.01 38.56
C TYR A 362 -16.68 7.19 39.66
N THR A 363 -17.44 6.27 40.31
CA THR A 363 -16.91 5.40 41.33
C THR A 363 -16.17 4.23 40.68
N GLY A 364 -14.85 4.20 40.85
CA GLY A 364 -14.01 3.12 40.33
C GLY A 364 -14.27 1.79 41.06
N THR A 365 -14.00 0.70 40.36
CA THR A 365 -13.93 -0.66 40.93
C THR A 365 -12.49 -1.06 41.22
N VAL A 366 -12.29 -2.10 42.02
CA VAL A 366 -10.97 -2.72 42.25
C VAL A 366 -10.71 -3.91 41.33
N ASN A 367 -11.71 -4.40 40.61
CA ASN A 367 -11.58 -5.61 39.80
C ASN A 367 -10.57 -5.46 38.68
N SER A 368 -9.81 -6.51 38.43
CA SER A 368 -9.01 -6.66 37.22
C SER A 368 -9.34 -7.99 36.52
N GLU A 369 -9.14 -8.02 35.23
CA GLU A 369 -9.30 -9.20 34.39
C GLU A 369 -8.11 -9.34 33.46
N GLU A 370 -7.72 -10.59 33.23
CA GLU A 370 -6.61 -10.99 32.37
C GLU A 370 -7.11 -11.68 31.10
N TYR A 371 -6.50 -11.35 29.98
CA TYR A 371 -6.78 -11.98 28.68
C TYR A 371 -5.62 -12.88 28.27
N ASP A 372 -5.95 -14.11 27.87
CA ASP A 372 -4.99 -15.14 27.42
C ASP A 372 -4.91 -15.28 25.89
N GLY A 373 -5.52 -14.33 25.13
CA GLY A 373 -5.67 -14.41 23.68
C GLY A 373 -6.94 -15.12 23.23
N SER A 374 -7.73 -15.64 24.17
CA SER A 374 -9.01 -16.29 23.87
C SER A 374 -10.10 -15.96 24.88
N THR A 375 -9.78 -15.86 26.17
CA THR A 375 -10.76 -15.63 27.23
C THR A 375 -10.27 -14.62 28.27
N TRP A 376 -11.22 -13.90 28.88
CA TRP A 376 -10.96 -13.05 30.04
C TRP A 376 -11.24 -13.83 31.32
N THR A 377 -10.33 -13.79 32.27
CA THR A 377 -10.43 -14.37 33.60
C THR A 377 -10.23 -13.31 34.67
N GLU A 378 -10.98 -13.44 35.80
CA GLU A 378 -10.77 -12.54 36.95
C GLU A 378 -9.35 -12.71 37.50
N GLY A 379 -8.62 -11.59 37.63
CA GLY A 379 -7.34 -11.51 38.29
C GLY A 379 -7.46 -10.96 39.72
N ASN A 380 -6.33 -10.80 40.40
CA ASN A 380 -6.31 -10.18 41.72
C ASN A 380 -6.64 -8.69 41.65
N ASN A 381 -7.33 -8.17 42.64
CA ASN A 381 -7.84 -6.81 42.68
C ASN A 381 -6.71 -5.77 42.82
N VAL A 382 -6.84 -4.62 42.14
CA VAL A 382 -6.01 -3.44 42.44
C VAL A 382 -6.25 -2.99 43.87
N ASN A 383 -5.22 -2.39 44.51
CA ASN A 383 -5.35 -1.94 45.88
C ASN A 383 -6.25 -0.69 46.02
N ASN A 384 -6.29 0.17 44.97
CA ASN A 384 -7.02 1.42 45.01
C ASN A 384 -8.00 1.51 43.85
N ALA A 385 -9.30 1.51 44.17
CA ALA A 385 -10.36 1.71 43.19
C ALA A 385 -10.19 3.07 42.50
N ARG A 386 -10.21 3.12 41.17
CA ARG A 386 -10.06 4.37 40.40
C ARG A 386 -10.71 4.29 39.02
N SER A 387 -10.90 5.42 38.41
CA SER A 387 -11.41 5.57 37.04
C SER A 387 -10.67 6.70 36.31
N ASN A 388 -11.02 6.97 35.06
CA ASN A 388 -10.36 7.97 34.19
C ASN A 388 -8.85 7.70 34.03
N ILE A 389 -8.54 6.42 33.77
CA ILE A 389 -7.17 5.89 33.59
C ILE A 389 -7.02 5.14 32.28
N ASN A 390 -7.85 5.40 31.27
CA ASN A 390 -7.90 4.67 30.00
C ASN A 390 -6.61 4.73 29.17
N SER A 391 -5.75 5.72 29.37
CA SER A 391 -4.42 5.83 28.76
C SER A 391 -3.29 5.86 29.79
N SER A 392 -3.54 5.40 31.02
CA SER A 392 -2.58 5.43 32.13
C SER A 392 -2.09 4.03 32.53
N GLY A 393 -2.38 2.99 31.75
CA GLY A 393 -1.85 1.65 31.91
C GLY A 393 -0.73 1.40 30.90
N TYR A 394 0.39 0.79 31.32
CA TYR A 394 1.51 0.46 30.46
C TYR A 394 2.29 -0.75 30.96
N GLY A 395 3.07 -1.37 30.05
CA GLY A 395 3.88 -2.55 30.31
C GLY A 395 3.21 -3.86 29.87
N PRO A 396 3.95 -4.98 29.89
CA PRO A 396 3.40 -6.30 29.57
C PRO A 396 2.50 -6.83 30.70
N GLN A 397 1.68 -7.85 30.42
CA GLN A 397 0.79 -8.49 31.40
C GLN A 397 1.54 -8.95 32.66
N THR A 398 2.74 -9.45 32.53
CA THR A 398 3.57 -9.96 33.63
C THR A 398 4.36 -8.90 34.40
N SER A 399 4.28 -7.65 34.00
CA SER A 399 4.98 -6.50 34.66
C SER A 399 4.30 -5.20 34.27
N GLY A 400 3.02 -5.09 34.61
CA GLY A 400 2.18 -3.96 34.25
C GLY A 400 2.16 -2.85 35.29
N ASN A 401 1.65 -1.71 34.88
CA ASN A 401 1.62 -0.52 35.73
C ASN A 401 0.34 0.28 35.46
N ILE A 402 -0.23 0.87 36.51
CA ILE A 402 -1.30 1.86 36.41
C ILE A 402 -0.96 3.06 37.28
N VAL A 403 -1.23 4.23 36.78
CA VAL A 403 -0.83 5.50 37.42
C VAL A 403 -1.94 6.53 37.35
N ALA A 404 -2.01 7.39 38.34
CA ALA A 404 -3.01 8.48 38.44
C ALA A 404 -4.46 7.98 38.53
N GLY A 405 -5.42 8.75 38.00
CA GLY A 405 -6.85 8.44 38.00
C GLY A 405 -7.66 9.25 38.97
N GLY A 406 -8.91 8.85 39.19
CA GLY A 406 -9.79 9.53 40.14
C GLY A 406 -10.84 8.64 40.78
N ASN A 407 -11.24 8.97 42.06
CA ASN A 407 -12.33 8.31 42.77
C ASN A 407 -12.83 9.14 43.98
N PRO A 408 -13.77 10.07 43.86
CA PRO A 408 -14.10 10.86 42.65
C PRO A 408 -13.05 11.94 42.35
N GLY A 409 -12.18 12.34 43.32
CA GLY A 409 -11.12 13.34 43.15
C GLY A 409 -9.89 12.77 42.43
N ALA A 410 -9.03 13.66 41.96
CA ALA A 410 -7.78 13.28 41.32
C ALA A 410 -6.87 12.52 42.31
N MET A 411 -6.19 11.50 41.83
CA MET A 411 -5.32 10.61 42.60
C MET A 411 -3.88 10.68 42.08
N ASN A 412 -2.91 10.46 42.94
CA ASN A 412 -1.50 10.34 42.61
C ASN A 412 -0.94 8.91 42.78
N ASN A 413 -1.85 7.94 42.91
CA ASN A 413 -1.49 6.55 43.16
C ASN A 413 -0.75 5.95 41.96
N TYR A 414 0.23 5.13 42.26
CA TYR A 414 0.91 4.24 41.31
C TYR A 414 0.88 2.83 41.84
N GLU A 415 0.47 1.89 41.01
CA GLU A 415 0.47 0.46 41.33
C GLU A 415 1.16 -0.33 40.23
N THR A 416 1.89 -1.33 40.64
CA THR A 416 2.58 -2.28 39.78
C THR A 416 1.91 -3.64 39.89
N TYR A 417 1.87 -4.35 38.75
CA TYR A 417 1.37 -5.73 38.62
C TYR A 417 2.53 -6.65 38.24
N ASP A 418 2.71 -7.77 38.95
CA ASP A 418 3.80 -8.72 38.70
C ASP A 418 3.38 -9.95 37.88
N GLY A 419 2.17 -9.96 37.33
CA GLY A 419 1.56 -11.09 36.65
C GLY A 419 0.66 -11.92 37.54
N THR A 420 0.54 -11.56 38.82
CA THR A 420 -0.33 -12.23 39.81
C THR A 420 -0.94 -11.23 40.77
N ASP A 421 -0.11 -10.40 41.40
CA ASP A 421 -0.53 -9.50 42.46
C ASP A 421 -0.23 -8.03 42.18
N TRP A 422 -1.06 -7.16 42.76
CA TRP A 422 -0.89 -5.72 42.71
C TRP A 422 -0.18 -5.18 43.93
N SER A 423 0.79 -4.32 43.74
CA SER A 423 1.56 -3.66 44.80
C SER A 423 1.51 -2.14 44.63
N ASN A 424 1.38 -1.42 45.75
CA ASN A 424 1.51 0.05 45.76
C ASN A 424 2.97 0.46 45.56
N GLY A 425 3.20 1.32 44.59
CA GLY A 425 4.49 1.98 44.37
C GLY A 425 4.51 3.42 44.87
N PRO A 426 5.63 4.14 44.66
CA PRO A 426 5.74 5.55 45.04
C PRO A 426 4.81 6.43 44.22
N THR A 427 4.12 7.34 44.89
CA THR A 427 3.11 8.21 44.28
C THR A 427 3.72 9.26 43.38
N LEU A 428 2.94 9.68 42.36
CA LEU A 428 3.23 10.92 41.62
C LEU A 428 3.33 12.12 42.55
N ASN A 429 4.13 13.12 42.19
CA ASN A 429 4.21 14.38 42.92
C ASN A 429 2.89 15.17 42.84
N GLN A 430 2.13 14.99 41.76
CA GLN A 430 0.87 15.69 41.57
C GLN A 430 -0.27 14.70 41.23
N ALA A 431 -1.36 14.77 42.00
CA ALA A 431 -2.58 14.03 41.72
C ALA A 431 -3.24 14.51 40.41
N ARG A 432 -3.65 13.57 39.54
CA ARG A 432 -4.29 13.90 38.28
C ARG A 432 -5.15 12.74 37.75
N PHE A 433 -6.14 13.05 36.93
CA PHE A 433 -6.89 12.05 36.17
C PHE A 433 -6.95 12.43 34.67
N GLY A 434 -7.31 11.49 33.80
CA GLY A 434 -7.25 11.70 32.36
C GLY A 434 -5.82 11.99 31.85
N ALA A 435 -4.80 11.59 32.62
CA ALA A 435 -3.41 11.61 32.18
C ALA A 435 -3.13 10.44 31.24
N ALA A 436 -2.12 10.57 30.41
CA ALA A 436 -1.54 9.45 29.69
C ALA A 436 -0.23 9.01 30.34
N ALA A 437 0.08 7.70 30.21
CA ALA A 437 1.35 7.16 30.70
C ALA A 437 1.86 6.06 29.78
N VAL A 438 3.20 6.00 29.67
CA VAL A 438 3.92 5.06 28.79
C VAL A 438 5.21 4.58 29.46
N GLY A 439 5.80 3.50 28.96
CA GLY A 439 7.09 3.02 29.42
C GLY A 439 7.09 1.58 29.94
N THR A 440 7.94 1.33 30.92
CA THR A 440 8.14 0.02 31.58
C THR A 440 8.03 0.16 33.10
N SER A 441 8.02 -0.98 33.82
CA SER A 441 8.01 -1.00 35.31
C SER A 441 9.18 -0.33 35.98
N THR A 442 10.26 -0.02 35.25
CA THR A 442 11.44 0.66 35.76
C THR A 442 11.70 2.03 35.15
N ALA A 443 10.99 2.37 34.08
CA ALA A 443 11.17 3.61 33.33
C ALA A 443 9.81 4.06 32.74
N GLY A 444 9.04 4.82 33.53
CA GLY A 444 7.69 5.31 33.15
C GLY A 444 7.68 6.81 32.92
N LEU A 445 6.78 7.27 32.05
CA LEU A 445 6.50 8.67 31.79
C LEU A 445 4.99 8.90 31.91
N CYS A 446 4.57 9.80 32.81
CA CYS A 446 3.18 10.24 32.97
C CYS A 446 3.07 11.71 32.59
N PHE A 447 2.10 12.08 31.75
CA PHE A 447 2.00 13.43 31.22
C PHE A 447 0.55 13.88 30.98
N GLY A 448 0.37 15.21 30.97
CA GLY A 448 -0.95 15.83 30.82
C GLY A 448 -1.84 15.54 32.03
N GLY A 449 -3.13 15.45 31.74
CA GLY A 449 -4.16 15.19 32.74
C GLY A 449 -4.74 16.45 33.36
N TYR A 450 -5.56 16.25 34.38
CA TYR A 450 -6.36 17.27 35.02
C TYR A 450 -6.32 17.08 36.53
N TYR A 451 -6.04 18.13 37.31
CA TYR A 451 -5.76 17.98 38.73
C TYR A 451 -6.69 18.79 39.66
N ASP A 452 -7.41 19.75 39.15
CA ASP A 452 -8.26 20.61 39.98
C ASP A 452 -9.74 20.34 39.73
N PRO A 453 -10.53 19.97 40.74
CA PRO A 453 -11.97 19.80 40.57
C PRO A 453 -12.74 21.10 40.23
N GLY A 454 -12.08 22.26 40.26
CA GLY A 454 -12.65 23.56 39.87
C GLY A 454 -12.06 24.14 38.57
N GLY A 455 -11.01 23.55 38.00
CA GLY A 455 -10.35 24.03 36.80
C GLY A 455 -10.92 23.37 35.52
N THR A 456 -10.95 24.09 34.43
CA THR A 456 -11.46 23.61 33.13
C THR A 456 -10.37 23.25 32.13
N ASN A 457 -9.10 23.39 32.54
CA ASN A 457 -7.96 23.27 31.63
C ASN A 457 -7.08 22.07 31.99
N GLY A 458 -6.59 21.35 30.97
CA GLY A 458 -5.58 20.31 31.12
C GLY A 458 -4.23 20.83 31.64
N SER A 459 -3.34 19.93 31.92
CA SER A 459 -1.96 20.19 32.40
C SER A 459 -0.93 20.00 31.28
N THR A 460 0.16 20.76 31.36
CA THR A 460 1.40 20.52 30.58
C THR A 460 2.40 19.64 31.34
N ASN A 461 2.17 19.36 32.61
CA ASN A 461 3.15 18.67 33.45
C ASN A 461 3.42 17.25 33.00
N SER A 462 4.68 16.86 33.04
CA SER A 462 5.11 15.47 32.94
C SER A 462 5.92 15.05 34.16
N GLU A 463 5.89 13.77 34.44
CA GLU A 463 6.70 13.16 35.52
C GLU A 463 7.33 11.87 35.01
N GLU A 464 8.57 11.64 35.36
CA GLU A 464 9.37 10.48 34.97
C GLU A 464 9.59 9.55 36.17
N TYR A 465 9.41 8.24 35.95
CA TYR A 465 9.70 7.21 36.94
C TYR A 465 11.08 6.61 36.70
N GLY A 466 11.96 6.69 37.66
CA GLY A 466 13.32 6.16 37.62
C GLY A 466 13.49 4.80 38.32
N GLY A 467 12.42 4.00 38.45
CA GLY A 467 12.47 2.69 39.13
C GLY A 467 12.28 2.75 40.64
N SER A 468 12.37 3.93 41.28
CA SER A 468 12.19 4.07 42.72
C SER A 468 11.37 5.29 43.15
N SER A 469 11.29 6.32 42.32
CA SER A 469 10.52 7.55 42.58
C SER A 469 10.12 8.24 41.27
N TRP A 470 9.11 9.09 41.37
CA TRP A 470 8.69 9.98 40.30
C TRP A 470 9.39 11.35 40.49
N ALA A 471 9.92 11.87 39.39
CA ALA A 471 10.55 13.18 39.31
C ALA A 471 9.84 14.04 38.28
N ALA A 472 9.81 15.38 38.47
CA ALA A 472 9.26 16.27 37.46
C ALA A 472 10.08 16.20 36.16
N GLY A 473 9.42 15.94 35.05
CA GLY A 473 9.97 16.06 33.71
C GLY A 473 9.70 17.44 33.11
N ASN A 474 10.20 17.68 31.90
CA ASN A 474 9.91 18.92 31.18
C ASN A 474 8.45 18.96 30.67
N ALA A 475 7.87 20.16 30.73
CA ALA A 475 6.48 20.38 30.39
C ALA A 475 6.20 20.18 28.90
N MET A 476 5.01 19.67 28.58
CA MET A 476 4.44 19.67 27.22
C MET A 476 4.24 21.11 26.72
N ASN A 477 4.18 21.30 25.43
CA ASN A 477 3.90 22.63 24.85
C ASN A 477 2.42 23.02 24.99
N ASN A 478 1.51 22.04 25.01
CA ASN A 478 0.06 22.30 25.04
C ASN A 478 -0.58 21.58 26.23
N ALA A 479 -1.26 22.34 27.07
CA ALA A 479 -2.01 21.80 28.20
C ALA A 479 -3.20 20.96 27.70
N ARG A 480 -3.32 19.73 28.19
CA ARG A 480 -4.39 18.81 27.81
C ARG A 480 -4.66 17.68 28.80
N TYR A 481 -5.82 17.10 28.71
CA TYR A 481 -6.19 15.85 29.37
C TYR A 481 -6.86 14.91 28.39
N ASP A 482 -7.07 13.66 28.77
CA ASP A 482 -7.65 12.62 27.89
C ASP A 482 -6.88 12.41 26.58
N GLY A 483 -5.58 12.72 26.55
CA GLY A 483 -4.69 12.41 25.44
C GLY A 483 -4.44 10.92 25.33
N MET A 484 -4.10 10.48 24.14
CA MET A 484 -3.73 9.08 23.85
C MET A 484 -2.21 8.98 23.85
N GLY A 485 -1.66 8.20 24.81
CA GLY A 485 -0.22 8.03 24.98
C GLY A 485 0.29 6.71 24.42
N PHE A 486 1.43 6.73 23.74
CA PHE A 486 2.15 5.54 23.28
C PHE A 486 3.66 5.80 23.24
N GLY A 487 4.46 4.73 23.13
CA GLY A 487 5.92 4.81 23.12
C GLY A 487 6.57 4.42 24.46
N THR A 488 7.73 5.01 24.73
CA THR A 488 8.55 4.72 25.93
C THR A 488 8.82 6.00 26.74
N GLN A 489 9.49 5.86 27.89
CA GLN A 489 9.89 7.03 28.70
C GLN A 489 10.75 8.03 27.92
N THR A 490 11.67 7.56 27.08
CA THR A 490 12.60 8.41 26.32
C THR A 490 12.16 8.66 24.88
N ALA A 491 11.05 8.09 24.45
CA ALA A 491 10.47 8.24 23.12
C ALA A 491 8.93 8.12 23.24
N GLY A 492 8.32 9.01 24.02
CA GLY A 492 6.89 9.06 24.27
C GLY A 492 6.17 9.96 23.29
N VAL A 493 4.89 9.67 23.04
CA VAL A 493 4.01 10.49 22.20
C VAL A 493 2.72 10.77 22.93
N CYS A 494 2.24 12.00 22.85
CA CYS A 494 0.90 12.41 23.25
C CYS A 494 0.11 12.85 22.01
N ALA A 495 -0.89 12.08 21.62
CA ALA A 495 -1.74 12.40 20.48
C ALA A 495 -3.14 12.87 20.94
N GLY A 496 -3.60 13.99 20.39
CA GLY A 496 -4.91 14.54 20.68
C GLY A 496 -5.14 14.94 22.11
N GLY A 497 -6.34 14.72 22.60
CA GLY A 497 -6.79 15.11 23.93
C GLY A 497 -7.75 16.29 23.90
N TYR A 498 -8.00 16.87 25.08
CA TYR A 498 -8.88 18.01 25.29
C TYR A 498 -8.13 19.17 25.94
N GLY A 499 -8.20 20.33 25.32
CA GLY A 499 -7.80 21.61 25.88
C GLY A 499 -9.04 22.43 26.20
N THR A 500 -9.37 23.41 25.36
CA THR A 500 -10.68 24.11 25.36
C THR A 500 -11.70 23.43 24.42
N ALA A 501 -11.24 22.50 23.59
CA ALA A 501 -11.99 21.61 22.70
C ALA A 501 -11.16 20.36 22.43
N ASN A 502 -11.70 19.38 21.69
CA ASN A 502 -10.91 18.29 21.15
C ASN A 502 -9.83 18.84 20.21
N ILE A 503 -8.59 18.39 20.38
CA ILE A 503 -7.45 18.86 19.61
C ILE A 503 -6.83 17.75 18.74
N SER A 504 -6.20 18.15 17.65
CA SER A 504 -5.44 17.24 16.76
C SER A 504 -3.93 17.29 17.01
N ASN A 505 -3.46 18.14 17.92
CA ASN A 505 -2.05 18.32 18.23
C ASN A 505 -1.39 17.02 18.70
N VAL A 506 -0.20 16.78 18.20
CA VAL A 506 0.66 15.66 18.60
C VAL A 506 1.97 16.24 19.12
N GLU A 507 2.46 15.69 20.21
CA GLU A 507 3.76 16.06 20.77
C GLU A 507 4.57 14.81 21.04
N GLU A 508 5.86 14.88 20.72
CA GLU A 508 6.85 13.82 20.91
C GLU A 508 7.86 14.20 21.99
N TYR A 509 8.16 13.23 22.85
CA TYR A 509 9.17 13.34 23.90
C TYR A 509 10.44 12.60 23.50
N ASN A 510 11.59 13.24 23.66
CA ASN A 510 12.90 12.67 23.32
C ASN A 510 13.73 12.24 24.55
N GLY A 511 13.09 12.08 25.70
CA GLY A 511 13.77 11.81 27.00
C GLY A 511 14.22 13.07 27.72
N THR A 512 14.02 14.26 27.11
CA THR A 512 14.42 15.53 27.75
C THR A 512 13.37 16.62 27.47
N SER A 513 12.83 16.73 26.27
CA SER A 513 11.92 17.81 25.90
C SER A 513 10.79 17.32 24.99
N TRP A 514 9.68 18.03 25.02
CA TRP A 514 8.54 17.83 24.15
C TRP A 514 8.65 18.73 22.91
N THR A 515 8.39 18.17 21.74
CA THR A 515 8.34 18.87 20.45
C THR A 515 7.02 18.60 19.73
N ASN A 516 6.49 19.60 19.04
CA ASN A 516 5.30 19.41 18.22
C ASN A 516 5.63 18.55 17.01
N ALA A 517 4.79 17.55 16.75
CA ALA A 517 4.84 16.67 15.59
C ALA A 517 3.66 16.91 14.65
N THR A 518 3.58 16.16 13.55
CA THR A 518 2.49 16.25 12.58
C THR A 518 1.14 15.98 13.25
N ALA A 519 0.23 16.93 13.15
CA ALA A 519 -1.10 16.83 13.73
C ALA A 519 -1.93 15.72 13.05
N MET A 520 -2.81 15.08 13.83
CA MET A 520 -3.80 14.14 13.31
C MET A 520 -4.76 14.82 12.32
N ALA A 521 -5.25 14.08 11.34
CA ALA A 521 -6.26 14.58 10.40
C ALA A 521 -7.58 14.96 11.11
N ASN A 522 -7.94 14.24 12.17
CA ASN A 522 -9.14 14.48 12.96
C ASN A 522 -8.79 14.66 14.44
N PRO A 523 -9.30 15.71 15.13
CA PRO A 523 -9.18 15.82 16.58
C PRO A 523 -9.81 14.61 17.27
N GLN A 524 -9.05 13.98 18.18
CA GLN A 524 -9.50 12.74 18.84
C GLN A 524 -9.03 12.70 20.30
N ARG A 525 -9.83 12.08 21.20
CA ARG A 525 -9.51 11.91 22.63
C ARG A 525 -10.15 10.65 23.22
N ILE A 526 -9.64 10.23 24.38
CA ILE A 526 -10.13 9.06 25.18
C ILE A 526 -10.39 7.79 24.36
N GLY A 527 -9.61 7.59 23.30
CA GLY A 527 -9.53 6.34 22.56
C GLY A 527 -8.50 5.38 23.16
N GLY A 528 -8.31 4.26 22.52
CA GLY A 528 -7.17 3.36 22.77
C GLY A 528 -5.94 3.80 21.99
N SER A 529 -4.78 3.43 22.50
CA SER A 529 -3.48 3.70 21.87
C SER A 529 -2.50 2.57 22.11
N VAL A 530 -1.59 2.35 21.16
CA VAL A 530 -0.58 1.29 21.21
C VAL A 530 0.58 1.62 20.27
N GLY A 531 1.76 1.11 20.57
CA GLY A 531 2.92 1.16 19.69
C GLY A 531 4.06 2.02 20.18
N THR A 532 4.94 2.37 19.24
CA THR A 532 6.15 3.17 19.47
C THR A 532 6.03 4.56 18.86
N GLN A 533 6.99 5.43 19.09
CA GLN A 533 7.03 6.77 18.49
C GLN A 533 7.04 6.75 16.96
N THR A 534 7.55 5.68 16.36
CA THR A 534 7.66 5.54 14.90
C THR A 534 6.72 4.51 14.28
N ASP A 535 5.88 3.85 15.08
CA ASP A 535 4.91 2.86 14.58
C ASP A 535 3.82 2.63 15.62
N ALA A 536 2.67 3.30 15.46
CA ALA A 536 1.61 3.29 16.46
C ALA A 536 0.21 3.29 15.84
N LEU A 537 -0.78 2.91 16.65
CA LEU A 537 -2.20 3.05 16.37
C LEU A 537 -2.90 3.83 17.49
N ILE A 538 -3.91 4.62 17.08
CA ILE A 538 -4.95 5.14 17.97
C ILE A 538 -6.32 4.74 17.39
N PHE A 539 -7.28 4.44 18.27
CA PHE A 539 -8.57 3.93 17.81
C PHE A 539 -9.73 4.27 18.77
N GLY A 540 -10.94 4.34 18.22
CA GLY A 540 -12.14 4.72 18.99
C GLY A 540 -12.10 6.16 19.45
N GLY A 541 -12.64 6.44 20.62
CA GLY A 541 -12.62 7.78 21.23
C GLY A 541 -13.70 8.73 20.71
N PHE A 542 -13.69 9.98 21.22
CA PHE A 542 -14.44 11.09 20.64
C PHE A 542 -13.67 11.71 19.49
N VAL A 543 -14.37 12.02 18.40
CA VAL A 543 -13.81 12.65 17.21
C VAL A 543 -14.56 13.95 16.88
N GLY A 544 -13.81 14.95 16.43
CA GLY A 544 -14.35 16.25 15.98
C GLY A 544 -14.85 17.14 17.11
N PRO A 545 -15.31 18.35 16.77
CA PRO A 545 -15.77 19.33 17.76
C PRO A 545 -17.11 18.96 18.43
N SER A 546 -17.90 18.10 17.81
CA SER A 546 -19.22 17.68 18.30
C SER A 546 -19.17 16.45 19.23
N GLU A 547 -17.97 16.00 19.64
CA GLU A 547 -17.78 14.86 20.54
C GLU A 547 -18.53 13.59 20.11
N THR A 548 -18.44 13.26 18.84
CA THR A 548 -19.05 12.04 18.31
C THR A 548 -18.18 10.83 18.64
N LYS A 549 -18.77 9.79 19.23
CA LYS A 549 -18.11 8.50 19.43
C LYS A 549 -17.73 7.90 18.08
N SER A 550 -16.53 7.36 17.98
CA SER A 550 -15.96 6.96 16.70
C SER A 550 -15.52 5.51 16.67
N THR A 551 -15.52 4.94 15.47
CA THR A 551 -14.86 3.69 15.11
C THR A 551 -13.48 3.92 14.50
N LEU A 552 -13.09 5.18 14.29
CA LEU A 552 -11.88 5.57 13.56
C LEU A 552 -10.63 4.92 14.16
N THR A 553 -9.80 4.37 13.27
CA THR A 553 -8.44 3.91 13.58
C THR A 553 -7.47 4.70 12.72
N GLN A 554 -6.45 5.27 13.33
CA GLN A 554 -5.38 5.99 12.67
C GLN A 554 -4.03 5.40 13.05
N ALA A 555 -3.14 5.21 12.08
CA ALA A 555 -1.76 4.78 12.28
C ALA A 555 -0.81 5.97 12.18
N TYR A 556 0.26 5.96 12.96
CA TYR A 556 1.36 6.92 12.94
C TYR A 556 2.67 6.23 12.60
N ASP A 557 3.45 6.76 11.66
CA ASP A 557 4.74 6.21 11.23
C ASP A 557 5.96 6.98 11.75
N GLY A 558 5.76 7.90 12.70
CA GLY A 558 6.78 8.82 13.20
C GLY A 558 6.83 10.16 12.46
N THR A 559 6.10 10.30 11.35
CA THR A 559 6.07 11.53 10.54
C THR A 559 4.67 11.90 10.07
N SER A 560 3.84 10.93 9.77
CA SER A 560 2.53 11.09 9.12
C SER A 560 1.46 10.20 9.73
N TRP A 561 0.20 10.59 9.53
CA TRP A 561 -0.97 9.83 9.99
C TRP A 561 -1.73 9.22 8.81
N PHE A 562 -2.12 7.95 8.95
CA PHE A 562 -2.85 7.18 7.94
C PHE A 562 -4.11 6.57 8.51
N SER A 563 -5.17 6.49 7.71
CA SER A 563 -6.36 5.72 8.08
C SER A 563 -6.09 4.22 8.03
N ARG A 564 -6.64 3.49 8.98
CA ARG A 564 -6.66 2.02 9.03
C ARG A 564 -8.11 1.53 9.10
N PRO A 565 -8.39 0.23 8.89
CA PRO A 565 -9.72 -0.33 9.06
C PRO A 565 -10.33 0.05 10.40
N SER A 566 -11.58 0.52 10.36
CA SER A 566 -12.31 0.99 11.53
C SER A 566 -12.77 -0.15 12.43
N MET A 567 -12.92 0.11 13.73
CA MET A 567 -13.61 -0.77 14.68
C MET A 567 -15.05 -1.04 14.22
N ALA A 568 -15.63 -2.15 14.63
CA ALA A 568 -17.03 -2.43 14.36
C ALA A 568 -17.97 -1.54 15.19
N THR A 569 -17.58 -1.20 16.42
CA THR A 569 -18.43 -0.45 17.36
C THR A 569 -17.76 0.85 17.81
N ALA A 570 -18.46 1.97 17.63
CA ALA A 570 -17.99 3.28 18.11
C ALA A 570 -17.97 3.33 19.65
N ARG A 571 -16.81 3.52 20.25
CA ARG A 571 -16.59 3.46 21.70
C ARG A 571 -15.60 4.51 22.18
N ILE A 572 -15.81 4.93 23.43
CA ILE A 572 -14.90 5.79 24.17
C ILE A 572 -14.48 5.12 25.48
N GLN A 573 -13.41 5.57 26.10
CA GLN A 573 -12.98 5.12 27.44
C GLN A 573 -12.75 3.60 27.52
N LEU A 574 -12.27 3.01 26.46
CA LEU A 574 -11.91 1.60 26.41
C LEU A 574 -10.52 1.36 27.01
N SER A 575 -10.30 0.15 27.53
CA SER A 575 -8.98 -0.32 27.94
C SER A 575 -8.25 -0.87 26.73
N SER A 576 -7.03 -0.44 26.46
CA SER A 576 -6.23 -0.90 25.30
C SER A 576 -5.02 -1.72 25.74
N ALA A 577 -4.62 -2.69 24.91
CA ALA A 577 -3.38 -3.45 25.10
C ALA A 577 -2.17 -2.60 24.69
N SER A 578 -1.77 -1.69 25.57
CA SER A 578 -0.80 -0.61 25.30
C SER A 578 0.63 -1.07 25.00
N ALA A 579 1.02 -2.29 25.37
CA ALA A 579 2.30 -2.90 25.03
C ALA A 579 2.26 -3.77 23.76
N GLY A 580 1.13 -3.78 23.03
CA GLY A 580 0.99 -4.39 21.70
C GLY A 580 1.79 -3.65 20.63
N THR A 581 1.51 -3.97 19.39
CA THR A 581 2.12 -3.30 18.22
C THR A 581 1.04 -2.63 17.37
N SER A 582 1.43 -1.80 16.41
CA SER A 582 0.52 -1.27 15.39
C SER A 582 -0.13 -2.37 14.53
N ALA A 583 0.45 -3.56 14.51
CA ALA A 583 -0.07 -4.72 13.80
C ALA A 583 -0.99 -5.61 14.66
N LEU A 584 -0.84 -5.60 15.99
CA LEU A 584 -1.59 -6.48 16.90
C LEU A 584 -1.95 -5.74 18.18
N THR A 585 -3.23 -5.46 18.37
CA THR A 585 -3.75 -4.83 19.60
C THR A 585 -5.21 -5.22 19.85
N LEU A 586 -5.70 -4.88 21.03
CA LEU A 586 -7.12 -4.99 21.36
C LEU A 586 -7.64 -3.75 22.09
N GLY A 587 -8.95 -3.58 22.01
CA GLY A 587 -9.70 -2.63 22.81
C GLY A 587 -10.85 -3.32 23.52
N ALA A 588 -10.89 -3.26 24.84
CA ALA A 588 -11.88 -3.94 25.67
C ALA A 588 -12.73 -2.94 26.46
N GLY A 589 -14.02 -3.27 26.64
CA GLY A 589 -14.98 -2.44 27.38
C GLY A 589 -15.26 -1.10 26.69
N GLY A 590 -15.52 -0.08 27.51
CA GLY A 590 -15.81 1.28 27.06
C GLY A 590 -17.29 1.66 27.16
N ASN A 591 -17.62 2.81 26.58
CA ASN A 591 -18.97 3.35 26.57
C ASN A 591 -19.49 3.50 25.14
N ILE A 592 -20.61 2.86 24.82
CA ILE A 592 -21.25 2.89 23.50
C ILE A 592 -22.37 3.92 23.42
N GLN A 593 -23.31 3.99 24.35
CA GLN A 593 -24.42 4.98 24.48
C GLN A 593 -25.13 4.81 25.81
N ASN A 594 -24.43 4.80 26.97
CA ASN A 594 -25.08 4.30 28.17
C ASN A 594 -25.98 3.07 27.85
N PRO A 595 -25.48 1.82 27.82
CA PRO A 595 -24.68 1.29 28.94
C PRO A 595 -23.17 1.19 28.64
N VAL A 596 -22.43 0.89 29.69
CA VAL A 596 -21.06 0.39 29.67
C VAL A 596 -21.06 -0.96 28.98
N THR A 597 -20.07 -1.25 28.16
CA THR A 597 -19.96 -2.52 27.44
C THR A 597 -18.84 -3.41 27.99
N ASN A 598 -18.99 -4.70 27.81
CA ASN A 598 -17.92 -5.69 28.05
C ASN A 598 -17.28 -6.20 26.75
N ALA A 599 -17.67 -5.67 25.58
CA ALA A 599 -17.19 -6.11 24.29
C ALA A 599 -15.69 -5.90 24.13
N THR A 600 -15.01 -6.87 23.55
CA THR A 600 -13.61 -6.78 23.11
C THR A 600 -13.58 -6.83 21.60
N GLU A 601 -12.74 -6.00 21.00
CA GLU A 601 -12.36 -6.08 19.59
C GLU A 601 -10.85 -6.15 19.46
N GLU A 602 -10.38 -7.00 18.56
CA GLU A 602 -8.98 -7.29 18.29
C GLU A 602 -8.62 -6.79 16.91
N PHE A 603 -7.52 -6.05 16.80
CA PHE A 603 -6.96 -5.61 15.54
C PHE A 603 -5.82 -6.50 15.10
N THR A 604 -5.94 -7.06 13.90
CA THR A 604 -4.83 -7.68 13.18
C THR A 604 -4.50 -6.79 12.00
N GLY A 605 -3.26 -6.32 11.93
CA GLY A 605 -2.75 -5.51 10.84
C GLY A 605 -2.66 -6.29 9.53
N GLU A 606 -2.25 -5.59 8.48
CA GLU A 606 -1.98 -6.22 7.20
C GLU A 606 -0.91 -7.30 7.35
N THR A 607 -1.16 -8.46 6.78
CA THR A 607 -0.20 -9.58 6.75
C THR A 607 0.13 -9.97 5.31
N THR A 608 1.38 -10.28 5.08
CA THR A 608 1.86 -10.81 3.79
C THR A 608 2.31 -12.24 4.00
N ALA A 609 1.77 -13.16 3.25
CA ALA A 609 2.13 -14.57 3.28
C ALA A 609 2.28 -15.12 1.86
N LEU A 610 3.14 -16.13 1.68
CA LEU A 610 3.25 -16.84 0.41
C LEU A 610 1.93 -17.51 0.03
N ASN A 611 1.54 -17.41 -1.23
CA ASN A 611 0.36 -18.08 -1.78
C ASN A 611 0.65 -19.59 -1.95
N LEU A 612 0.69 -20.29 -0.84
CA LEU A 612 0.98 -21.72 -0.81
C LEU A 612 -0.28 -22.53 -1.10
N LYS A 613 -0.18 -23.48 -2.03
CA LYS A 613 -1.22 -24.47 -2.30
C LYS A 613 -0.78 -25.82 -1.76
N THR A 614 -1.60 -26.44 -0.94
CA THR A 614 -1.43 -27.85 -0.58
C THR A 614 -1.92 -28.69 -1.76
N ILE A 615 -1.08 -29.59 -2.22
CA ILE A 615 -1.42 -30.50 -3.31
C ILE A 615 -1.95 -31.78 -2.66
N THR A 616 -3.23 -32.03 -2.84
CA THR A 616 -3.92 -33.24 -2.35
C THR A 616 -4.17 -34.18 -3.51
N ASP A 617 -4.07 -35.48 -3.26
CA ASP A 617 -4.54 -36.49 -4.19
C ASP A 617 -6.09 -36.36 -4.30
N SER A 618 -6.59 -36.21 -5.51
CA SER A 618 -8.02 -36.21 -5.85
C SER A 618 -8.44 -37.54 -6.48
#